data_8d6cb175d87c55e23505449f2479d9b3
#
_entry.id   8d6cb175d87c55e23505449f2479d9b3
#
_cell.length_a   1.000
_cell.length_b   1.000
_cell.length_c   1.000
_cell.angle_alpha   90.00
_cell.angle_beta   90.00
_cell.angle_gamma   90.00
#
_symmetry.space_group_name_H-M   'P 1'
#
loop_
_entity.id
_entity.type
_entity.pdbx_description
1 polymer ?
#
loop_
_entity_poly.entity_id
_entity_poly.type
_entity_poly.pdbx_seq_one_letter_code
_entity_poly.pdbx_strand_id
1 'polypeptide(L)'
;MRLHLPITLLAAVLACYTSVSLAVPTSESPAWGANSTFNNNEPANEYSVTGSQSVNLDVNSGNNNYSTGLYIGAGSSFTINQNTNGACTINLNGAFAGEGNLTLVAANGNAGYASKFVLGSQESSFSGNIILSQKGTQPGGAILQITGTALANATVDLSGSINQSSSALTLQISNAASLAGLNDADGFSGTHKGRVQSANSSRANLTLTGNGNYTYGGSIGATTQHSGVNGNTTPTGGINLIMAGTGTQ
;
A
#
# COMPACT_ATOMS: atom_id res chain seq x y z
N MET A 1 16.31 38.95 -57.80
CA MET A 1 15.67 37.65 -57.70
C MET A 1 15.51 37.39 -56.19
N ARG A 2 14.30 37.64 -55.63
CA ARG A 2 14.04 37.46 -54.19
C ARG A 2 13.27 36.13 -54.04
N LEU A 3 13.91 35.19 -53.36
CA LEU A 3 13.31 33.88 -53.06
C LEU A 3 12.34 34.05 -51.90
N HIS A 4 11.06 33.82 -52.15
CA HIS A 4 10.06 33.73 -51.09
C HIS A 4 9.98 32.25 -50.63
N LEU A 5 10.42 31.98 -49.42
CA LEU A 5 10.12 30.69 -48.77
C LEU A 5 8.68 30.74 -48.21
N PRO A 6 7.86 29.77 -48.47
CA PRO A 6 6.58 29.64 -47.79
C PRO A 6 6.79 29.14 -46.36
N ILE A 7 6.28 29.89 -45.40
CA ILE A 7 6.18 29.47 -44.00
C ILE A 7 5.15 28.37 -43.92
N THR A 8 5.61 27.14 -43.87
CA THR A 8 4.74 26.01 -43.52
C THR A 8 4.34 26.14 -42.05
N LEU A 9 3.06 26.34 -41.81
CA LEU A 9 2.42 26.37 -40.52
C LEU A 9 2.53 24.98 -39.88
N LEU A 10 3.48 24.84 -38.95
CA LEU A 10 3.57 23.63 -38.11
C LEU A 10 2.42 23.67 -37.11
N ALA A 11 1.31 23.01 -37.46
CA ALA A 11 0.22 22.78 -36.52
C ALA A 11 0.74 21.89 -35.40
N ALA A 12 1.05 22.47 -34.26
CA ALA A 12 1.27 21.75 -33.03
C ALA A 12 -0.05 21.08 -32.64
N VAL A 13 -0.15 19.78 -32.89
CA VAL A 13 -1.19 18.96 -32.28
C VAL A 13 -0.85 18.90 -30.80
N LEU A 14 -1.44 19.80 -30.03
CA LEU A 14 -1.47 19.73 -28.58
C LEU A 14 -2.35 18.54 -28.23
N ALA A 15 -1.74 17.36 -28.07
CA ALA A 15 -2.41 16.22 -27.51
C ALA A 15 -2.86 16.61 -26.10
N CYS A 16 -4.14 16.93 -25.96
CA CYS A 16 -4.77 17.11 -24.67
C CYS A 16 -4.80 15.75 -24.01
N TYR A 17 -3.73 15.41 -23.29
CA TYR A 17 -3.81 14.34 -22.31
C TYR A 17 -4.74 14.85 -21.21
N THR A 18 -6.02 14.52 -21.33
CA THR A 18 -6.90 14.56 -20.17
C THR A 18 -6.35 13.53 -19.21
N SER A 19 -5.59 13.97 -18.22
CA SER A 19 -5.35 13.17 -17.04
C SER A 19 -6.73 12.85 -16.48
N VAL A 20 -7.18 11.60 -16.64
CA VAL A 20 -8.34 11.12 -15.93
C VAL A 20 -7.92 11.14 -14.46
N SER A 21 -8.24 12.23 -13.78
CA SER A 21 -8.18 12.25 -12.32
C SER A 21 -9.21 11.22 -11.87
N LEU A 22 -8.74 10.12 -11.29
CA LEU A 22 -9.63 9.19 -10.62
C LEU A 22 -10.30 10.00 -9.51
N ALA A 23 -11.62 10.04 -9.50
CA ALA A 23 -12.34 10.73 -8.46
C ALA A 23 -11.99 10.08 -7.11
N VAL A 24 -11.83 10.90 -6.06
CA VAL A 24 -11.63 10.37 -4.72
C VAL A 24 -12.99 9.88 -4.23
N PRO A 25 -13.15 8.61 -3.85
CA PRO A 25 -14.41 8.09 -3.36
C PRO A 25 -14.86 8.83 -2.10
N THR A 26 -16.17 8.97 -1.96
CA THR A 26 -16.82 9.71 -0.85
C THR A 26 -17.83 8.84 -0.14
N SER A 27 -18.43 9.36 0.95
CA SER A 27 -19.55 8.70 1.62
C SER A 27 -20.78 8.53 0.73
N GLU A 28 -20.90 9.35 -0.34
CA GLU A 28 -21.99 9.30 -1.32
C GLU A 28 -21.74 8.29 -2.45
N SER A 29 -20.55 7.70 -2.53
CA SER A 29 -20.26 6.63 -3.49
C SER A 29 -21.19 5.43 -3.23
N PRO A 30 -21.54 4.62 -4.27
CA PRO A 30 -22.37 3.44 -4.09
C PRO A 30 -21.87 2.55 -2.96
N ALA A 31 -22.78 2.06 -2.12
CA ALA A 31 -22.40 1.20 -1.01
C ALA A 31 -21.80 -0.13 -1.52
N TRP A 32 -20.73 -0.58 -0.89
CA TRP A 32 -20.20 -1.92 -1.11
C TRP A 32 -21.25 -2.97 -0.75
N GLY A 33 -21.54 -3.89 -1.65
CA GLY A 33 -22.58 -4.92 -1.43
C GLY A 33 -22.35 -6.16 -2.29
N ALA A 34 -23.33 -7.06 -2.32
CA ALA A 34 -23.22 -8.36 -2.97
C ALA A 34 -22.86 -8.30 -4.49
N ASN A 35 -23.19 -7.20 -5.16
CA ASN A 35 -22.89 -7.00 -6.58
C ASN A 35 -21.65 -6.13 -6.81
N SER A 36 -20.97 -5.73 -5.75
CA SER A 36 -19.74 -4.95 -5.88
C SER A 36 -18.58 -5.83 -6.33
N THR A 37 -17.77 -5.30 -7.22
CA THR A 37 -16.59 -5.99 -7.76
C THR A 37 -15.33 -5.21 -7.46
N PHE A 38 -14.33 -5.91 -6.97
CA PHE A 38 -12.98 -5.37 -6.87
C PHE A 38 -12.30 -5.56 -8.22
N ASN A 39 -12.37 -4.51 -9.04
CA ASN A 39 -12.13 -4.61 -10.48
C ASN A 39 -10.65 -4.38 -10.83
N ASN A 40 -10.15 -5.16 -11.78
CA ASN A 40 -8.80 -5.04 -12.30
C ASN A 40 -8.71 -4.26 -13.62
N ASN A 41 -9.83 -3.69 -14.11
CA ASN A 41 -9.90 -2.99 -15.39
C ASN A 41 -10.53 -1.59 -15.23
N GLU A 42 -10.18 -0.67 -16.10
CA GLU A 42 -10.87 0.59 -16.31
C GLU A 42 -12.29 0.40 -16.89
N PRO A 43 -13.27 1.23 -16.51
CA PRO A 43 -13.15 2.33 -15.56
C PRO A 43 -13.09 1.88 -14.11
N ALA A 44 -12.45 2.70 -13.27
CA ALA A 44 -12.39 2.47 -11.84
C ALA A 44 -13.80 2.54 -11.23
N ASN A 45 -14.15 1.53 -10.44
CA ASN A 45 -15.35 1.57 -9.61
C ASN A 45 -15.02 2.18 -8.26
N GLU A 46 -15.94 2.94 -7.71
CA GLU A 46 -15.82 3.57 -6.41
C GLU A 46 -16.96 3.12 -5.50
N TYR A 47 -16.65 2.78 -4.27
CA TYR A 47 -17.64 2.33 -3.30
C TYR A 47 -17.43 2.97 -1.94
N SER A 48 -18.54 3.17 -1.22
CA SER A 48 -18.54 3.49 0.20
C SER A 48 -18.69 2.20 1.02
N VAL A 49 -17.93 2.12 2.10
CA VAL A 49 -17.90 0.97 3.01
C VAL A 49 -18.45 1.39 4.36
N THR A 50 -19.51 0.69 4.80
CA THR A 50 -20.09 0.83 6.13
C THR A 50 -20.05 -0.52 6.85
N GLY A 51 -19.72 -0.49 8.15
CA GLY A 51 -19.54 -1.71 8.92
C GLY A 51 -18.30 -2.51 8.50
N SER A 52 -18.33 -3.80 8.68
CA SER A 52 -17.21 -4.69 8.33
C SER A 52 -17.50 -5.41 7.01
N GLN A 53 -16.66 -5.18 6.00
CA GLN A 53 -16.79 -5.77 4.68
C GLN A 53 -15.47 -6.42 4.26
N SER A 54 -15.53 -7.32 3.27
CA SER A 54 -14.32 -7.96 2.76
C SER A 54 -14.46 -8.36 1.30
N VAL A 55 -13.30 -8.57 0.67
CA VAL A 55 -13.17 -9.18 -0.66
C VAL A 55 -12.09 -10.26 -0.64
N ASN A 56 -12.32 -11.33 -1.37
CA ASN A 56 -11.32 -12.36 -1.62
C ASN A 56 -10.79 -12.24 -3.04
N LEU A 57 -9.46 -12.14 -3.15
CA LEU A 57 -8.76 -12.09 -4.43
C LEU A 57 -8.12 -13.44 -4.71
N ASP A 58 -8.58 -14.13 -5.75
CA ASP A 58 -8.06 -15.43 -6.16
C ASP A 58 -6.84 -15.24 -7.09
N VAL A 59 -5.75 -14.72 -6.49
CA VAL A 59 -4.49 -14.43 -7.19
C VAL A 59 -3.35 -15.20 -6.56
N ASN A 60 -2.61 -15.96 -7.38
CA ASN A 60 -1.55 -16.86 -6.91
C ASN A 60 -0.17 -16.58 -7.52
N SER A 61 -0.07 -15.68 -8.49
CA SER A 61 1.19 -15.35 -9.15
C SER A 61 1.12 -14.01 -9.88
N GLY A 62 2.27 -13.48 -10.26
CA GLY A 62 2.40 -12.31 -11.14
C GLY A 62 2.02 -10.97 -10.49
N ASN A 63 1.75 -10.00 -11.34
CA ASN A 63 1.31 -8.66 -10.98
C ASN A 63 -0.17 -8.52 -11.31
N ASN A 64 -0.96 -8.22 -10.31
CA ASN A 64 -2.41 -8.06 -10.42
C ASN A 64 -2.75 -6.59 -10.09
N ASN A 65 -3.51 -5.93 -10.95
CA ASN A 65 -3.83 -4.52 -10.82
C ASN A 65 -5.31 -4.34 -10.51
N TYR A 66 -5.63 -3.53 -9.51
CA TYR A 66 -7.00 -3.22 -9.11
C TYR A 66 -7.18 -1.71 -9.03
N SER A 67 -8.16 -1.18 -9.73
CA SER A 67 -8.47 0.25 -9.80
C SER A 67 -9.68 0.67 -8.96
N THR A 68 -10.24 -0.25 -8.17
CA THR A 68 -11.37 0.04 -7.28
C THR A 68 -10.98 1.03 -6.19
N GLY A 69 -11.69 2.16 -6.12
CA GLY A 69 -11.57 3.15 -5.05
C GLY A 69 -12.53 2.84 -3.90
N LEU A 70 -12.12 3.13 -2.66
CA LEU A 70 -12.92 2.87 -1.46
C LEU A 70 -12.95 4.07 -0.53
N TYR A 71 -14.15 4.51 -0.16
CA TYR A 71 -14.36 5.33 1.03
C TYR A 71 -14.70 4.43 2.20
N ILE A 72 -13.86 4.38 3.23
CA ILE A 72 -14.07 3.57 4.42
C ILE A 72 -14.44 4.52 5.56
N GLY A 73 -15.73 4.52 5.92
CA GLY A 73 -16.25 5.44 6.94
C GLY A 73 -15.65 5.17 8.33
N ALA A 74 -15.69 6.17 9.20
CA ALA A 74 -15.27 6.03 10.59
C ALA A 74 -16.01 4.86 11.27
N GLY A 75 -15.31 4.04 12.05
CA GLY A 75 -15.85 2.84 12.69
C GLY A 75 -16.11 1.66 11.74
N SER A 76 -15.86 1.82 10.45
CA SER A 76 -15.98 0.77 9.44
C SER A 76 -14.63 0.11 9.15
N SER A 77 -14.68 -1.09 8.55
CA SER A 77 -13.48 -1.80 8.14
C SER A 77 -13.67 -2.50 6.79
N PHE A 78 -12.62 -2.50 5.99
CA PHE A 78 -12.59 -3.27 4.75
C PHE A 78 -11.36 -4.18 4.73
N THR A 79 -11.58 -5.47 4.44
CA THR A 79 -10.51 -6.45 4.39
C THR A 79 -10.31 -6.95 2.97
N ILE A 80 -9.09 -6.83 2.46
CA ILE A 80 -8.67 -7.41 1.19
C ILE A 80 -7.87 -8.68 1.50
N ASN A 81 -8.45 -9.82 1.18
CA ASN A 81 -7.83 -11.12 1.39
C ASN A 81 -7.24 -11.65 0.09
N GLN A 82 -5.96 -11.91 0.05
CA GLN A 82 -5.44 -12.86 -0.93
C GLN A 82 -5.93 -14.26 -0.53
N ASN A 83 -6.68 -14.92 -1.39
CA ASN A 83 -7.34 -16.19 -1.04
C ASN A 83 -6.52 -17.42 -1.43
N THR A 84 -5.69 -17.33 -2.44
CA THR A 84 -4.89 -18.43 -2.95
C THR A 84 -3.45 -18.38 -2.48
N ASN A 85 -2.86 -19.55 -2.23
CA ASN A 85 -1.46 -19.66 -1.84
C ASN A 85 -0.56 -19.39 -3.05
N GLY A 86 0.32 -18.42 -2.92
CA GLY A 86 1.29 -18.06 -3.94
C GLY A 86 1.86 -16.66 -3.71
N ALA A 87 3.07 -16.45 -4.17
CA ALA A 87 3.68 -15.13 -4.11
C ALA A 87 3.20 -14.30 -5.30
N CYS A 88 2.55 -13.19 -5.03
CA CYS A 88 2.09 -12.26 -6.06
C CYS A 88 2.26 -10.80 -5.62
N THR A 89 2.19 -9.91 -6.57
CA THR A 89 2.05 -8.48 -6.33
C THR A 89 0.60 -8.06 -6.62
N ILE A 90 -0.02 -7.41 -5.65
CA ILE A 90 -1.37 -6.86 -5.72
C ILE A 90 -1.24 -5.35 -5.71
N ASN A 91 -1.39 -4.74 -6.87
CA ASN A 91 -1.32 -3.29 -7.03
C ASN A 91 -2.72 -2.70 -6.81
N LEU A 92 -2.88 -1.93 -5.77
CA LEU A 92 -4.11 -1.24 -5.41
C LEU A 92 -4.01 0.19 -5.96
N ASN A 93 -4.47 0.38 -7.19
CA ASN A 93 -4.35 1.63 -7.94
C ASN A 93 -5.55 2.58 -7.74
N GLY A 94 -6.62 2.11 -7.11
CA GLY A 94 -7.76 2.95 -6.76
C GLY A 94 -7.44 3.92 -5.63
N ALA A 95 -8.17 5.02 -5.56
CA ALA A 95 -8.04 5.98 -4.47
C ALA A 95 -8.69 5.43 -3.19
N PHE A 96 -8.08 5.71 -2.04
CA PHE A 96 -8.64 5.40 -0.73
C PHE A 96 -8.99 6.69 0.02
N ALA A 97 -10.12 6.69 0.72
CA ALA A 97 -10.59 7.83 1.50
C ALA A 97 -11.27 7.38 2.79
N GLY A 98 -11.46 8.31 3.73
CA GLY A 98 -12.14 8.07 5.01
C GLY A 98 -11.20 7.72 6.15
N GLU A 99 -11.79 7.39 7.30
CA GLU A 99 -11.11 7.24 8.60
C GLU A 99 -11.19 5.82 9.16
N GLY A 100 -11.80 4.88 8.41
CA GLY A 100 -11.96 3.49 8.85
C GLY A 100 -10.67 2.67 8.73
N ASN A 101 -10.78 1.37 8.92
CA ASN A 101 -9.64 0.45 8.85
C ASN A 101 -9.57 -0.25 7.49
N LEU A 102 -8.41 -0.27 6.89
CA LEU A 102 -8.08 -1.11 5.72
C LEU A 102 -7.17 -2.25 6.17
N THR A 103 -7.66 -3.48 6.09
CA THR A 103 -6.85 -4.66 6.42
C THR A 103 -6.41 -5.38 5.16
N LEU A 104 -5.12 -5.60 5.02
CA LEU A 104 -4.50 -6.30 3.90
C LEU A 104 -3.96 -7.64 4.40
N VAL A 105 -4.56 -8.73 3.94
CA VAL A 105 -4.23 -10.08 4.39
C VAL A 105 -3.53 -10.85 3.28
N ALA A 106 -2.24 -11.06 3.42
CA ALA A 106 -1.48 -11.92 2.53
C ALA A 106 -1.81 -13.40 2.79
N ALA A 107 -2.00 -14.16 1.73
CA ALA A 107 -2.03 -15.62 1.85
C ALA A 107 -0.62 -16.18 2.12
N ASN A 108 -0.57 -17.47 2.41
CA ASN A 108 0.71 -18.17 2.46
C ASN A 108 1.41 -18.12 1.10
N GLY A 109 2.59 -17.54 1.07
CA GLY A 109 3.55 -17.91 0.04
C GLY A 109 4.00 -19.36 0.23
N ASN A 110 4.44 -20.04 -0.82
CA ASN A 110 5.29 -21.21 -0.67
C ASN A 110 6.55 -20.81 0.10
N ALA A 111 7.16 -21.75 0.80
CA ALA A 111 8.34 -21.49 1.61
C ALA A 111 9.35 -20.61 0.86
N GLY A 112 9.57 -19.41 1.38
CA GLY A 112 10.50 -18.45 0.78
C GLY A 112 9.87 -17.28 0.02
N TYR A 113 8.55 -17.15 -0.10
CA TYR A 113 7.90 -16.12 -0.89
C TYR A 113 6.89 -15.30 -0.07
N ALA A 114 6.98 -13.99 -0.18
CA ALA A 114 6.02 -13.06 0.40
C ALA A 114 5.06 -12.53 -0.67
N SER A 115 3.80 -12.33 -0.31
CA SER A 115 2.90 -11.55 -1.13
C SER A 115 3.03 -10.08 -0.81
N LYS A 116 2.90 -9.26 -1.85
CA LYS A 116 3.10 -7.83 -1.76
C LYS A 116 1.85 -7.07 -2.19
N PHE A 117 1.36 -6.21 -1.31
CA PHE A 117 0.40 -5.15 -1.64
C PHE A 117 1.17 -3.87 -1.96
N VAL A 118 0.81 -3.23 -3.06
CA VAL A 118 1.37 -1.94 -3.46
C VAL A 118 0.25 -0.91 -3.44
N LEU A 119 0.36 0.07 -2.58
CA LEU A 119 -0.49 1.25 -2.59
C LEU A 119 0.23 2.32 -3.42
N GLY A 120 -0.34 2.62 -4.57
CA GLY A 120 0.22 3.56 -5.52
C GLY A 120 0.13 5.01 -5.04
N SER A 121 0.64 5.92 -5.88
CA SER A 121 0.65 7.37 -5.64
C SER A 121 -0.68 8.04 -5.99
N GLN A 122 -1.80 7.33 -5.93
CA GLN A 122 -3.10 7.91 -6.23
C GLN A 122 -3.44 8.98 -5.19
N GLU A 123 -4.15 10.01 -5.63
CA GLU A 123 -4.71 10.98 -4.69
C GLU A 123 -5.57 10.26 -3.67
N SER A 124 -5.22 10.40 -2.40
CA SER A 124 -5.89 9.71 -1.30
C SER A 124 -6.12 10.70 -0.17
N SER A 125 -7.34 10.73 0.34
CA SER A 125 -7.68 11.43 1.57
C SER A 125 -7.88 10.45 2.74
N PHE A 126 -7.26 9.28 2.66
CA PHE A 126 -7.35 8.26 3.70
C PHE A 126 -6.56 8.67 4.94
N SER A 127 -7.23 8.73 6.07
CA SER A 127 -6.67 9.05 7.39
C SER A 127 -6.89 7.94 8.42
N GLY A 128 -7.35 6.79 7.95
CA GLY A 128 -7.57 5.62 8.77
C GLY A 128 -6.32 4.80 9.03
N ASN A 129 -6.52 3.59 9.52
CA ASN A 129 -5.45 2.66 9.85
C ASN A 129 -5.31 1.58 8.76
N ILE A 130 -4.09 1.35 8.27
CA ILE A 130 -3.75 0.29 7.32
C ILE A 130 -3.08 -0.83 8.11
N ILE A 131 -3.77 -1.95 8.23
CA ILE A 131 -3.31 -3.11 8.99
C ILE A 131 -2.78 -4.15 8.00
N LEU A 132 -1.51 -4.51 8.12
CA LEU A 132 -0.92 -5.61 7.37
C LEU A 132 -0.97 -6.89 8.18
N SER A 133 -1.39 -7.97 7.56
CA SER A 133 -1.50 -9.27 8.22
C SER A 133 -1.18 -10.41 7.25
N GLN A 134 -0.91 -11.57 7.78
CA GLN A 134 -0.66 -12.80 7.04
C GLN A 134 -1.52 -13.92 7.59
N LYS A 135 -2.20 -14.65 6.73
CA LYS A 135 -2.89 -15.90 7.10
C LYS A 135 -2.06 -17.10 6.68
N GLY A 136 -2.21 -18.18 7.45
CA GLY A 136 -1.66 -19.49 7.11
C GLY A 136 -0.37 -19.87 7.84
N THR A 137 0.15 -21.07 7.57
CA THR A 137 1.17 -21.74 8.38
C THR A 137 2.53 -21.88 7.67
N GLN A 138 2.70 -21.36 6.46
CA GLN A 138 3.96 -21.46 5.73
C GLN A 138 4.88 -20.28 6.05
N PRO A 139 6.20 -20.50 6.10
CA PRO A 139 7.14 -19.41 6.23
C PRO A 139 7.04 -18.51 4.99
N GLY A 140 6.74 -17.28 5.20
CA GLY A 140 6.59 -16.23 4.20
C GLY A 140 6.32 -14.95 4.95
N GLY A 141 6.28 -13.83 4.28
CA GLY A 141 5.93 -12.57 4.89
C GLY A 141 4.76 -11.94 4.17
N ALA A 142 4.31 -10.83 4.68
CA ALA A 142 3.48 -9.90 3.96
C ALA A 142 4.25 -8.60 3.77
N ILE A 143 4.14 -8.03 2.58
CA ILE A 143 4.78 -6.76 2.27
C ILE A 143 3.69 -5.75 1.91
N LEU A 144 3.76 -4.58 2.54
CA LEU A 144 3.07 -3.38 2.10
C LEU A 144 4.11 -2.43 1.50
N GLN A 145 4.01 -2.11 0.23
CA GLN A 145 4.85 -1.12 -0.43
C GLN A 145 4.05 0.17 -0.65
N ILE A 146 4.61 1.28 -0.23
CA ILE A 146 4.02 2.61 -0.41
C ILE A 146 5.00 3.56 -1.08
N THR A 147 4.45 4.58 -1.75
CA THR A 147 5.20 5.67 -2.37
C THR A 147 4.43 6.98 -2.30
N GLY A 148 5.15 8.09 -2.23
CA GLY A 148 4.57 9.44 -2.25
C GLY A 148 3.91 9.85 -0.94
N THR A 149 3.11 10.92 -1.01
CA THR A 149 2.49 11.57 0.15
C THR A 149 0.98 11.30 0.26
N ALA A 150 0.42 10.49 -0.62
CA ALA A 150 -1.02 10.24 -0.66
C ALA A 150 -1.59 9.67 0.67
N LEU A 151 -0.76 8.98 1.45
CA LEU A 151 -1.12 8.39 2.74
C LEU A 151 -0.57 9.16 3.95
N ALA A 152 -0.24 10.44 3.78
CA ALA A 152 0.39 11.25 4.84
C ALA A 152 -0.44 11.36 6.13
N ASN A 153 -1.76 11.16 6.04
CA ASN A 153 -2.68 11.18 7.17
C ASN A 153 -3.04 9.78 7.71
N ALA A 154 -2.60 8.72 7.04
CA ALA A 154 -2.88 7.34 7.43
C ALA A 154 -1.82 6.81 8.41
N THR A 155 -2.22 5.90 9.29
CA THR A 155 -1.28 5.10 10.08
C THR A 155 -1.06 3.73 9.43
N VAL A 156 0.12 3.15 9.61
CA VAL A 156 0.40 1.77 9.24
C VAL A 156 0.63 0.95 10.49
N ASP A 157 -0.11 -0.15 10.60
CA ASP A 157 -0.05 -1.07 11.71
C ASP A 157 0.52 -2.42 11.24
N LEU A 158 1.68 -2.77 11.75
CA LEU A 158 2.38 -4.03 11.50
C LEU A 158 2.17 -5.05 12.63
N SER A 159 1.12 -4.87 13.44
CA SER A 159 0.75 -5.79 14.52
C SER A 159 -0.20 -6.90 14.09
N GLY A 160 -0.57 -6.95 12.81
CA GLY A 160 -1.48 -7.97 12.28
C GLY A 160 -0.98 -9.40 12.52
N SER A 161 -1.86 -10.36 12.39
CA SER A 161 -1.56 -11.78 12.65
C SER A 161 -0.41 -12.28 11.77
N ILE A 162 0.53 -12.97 12.38
CA ILE A 162 1.56 -13.78 11.73
C ILE A 162 1.52 -15.17 12.33
N ASN A 163 1.44 -16.19 11.49
CA ASN A 163 1.28 -17.56 11.97
C ASN A 163 2.61 -18.34 12.08
N GLN A 164 3.73 -17.74 11.72
CA GLN A 164 5.04 -18.39 11.73
C GLN A 164 6.14 -17.50 12.29
N SER A 165 6.98 -18.08 13.14
CA SER A 165 8.12 -17.39 13.74
C SER A 165 9.19 -16.92 12.73
N SER A 166 9.17 -17.43 11.51
CA SER A 166 10.09 -17.04 10.42
C SER A 166 9.52 -15.99 9.47
N SER A 167 8.29 -15.52 9.69
CA SER A 167 7.63 -14.52 8.85
C SER A 167 7.82 -13.11 9.40
N ALA A 168 7.73 -12.09 8.55
CA ALA A 168 7.74 -10.70 8.94
C ALA A 168 6.66 -9.92 8.20
N LEU A 169 6.08 -8.94 8.87
CA LEU A 169 5.28 -7.91 8.24
C LEU A 169 6.21 -6.77 7.86
N THR A 170 6.27 -6.43 6.60
CA THR A 170 7.26 -5.50 6.08
C THR A 170 6.60 -4.31 5.40
N LEU A 171 6.91 -3.11 5.85
CA LEU A 171 6.63 -1.88 5.13
C LEU A 171 7.83 -1.55 4.24
N GLN A 172 7.62 -1.47 2.94
CA GLN A 172 8.60 -1.04 1.97
C GLN A 172 8.31 0.38 1.49
N ILE A 173 9.33 1.23 1.52
CA ILE A 173 9.26 2.59 1.02
C ILE A 173 9.94 2.66 -0.34
N SER A 174 9.18 3.06 -1.36
CA SER A 174 9.70 3.25 -2.72
C SER A 174 10.09 4.72 -2.92
N ASN A 175 11.35 5.04 -2.74
CA ASN A 175 11.99 6.38 -2.78
C ASN A 175 11.61 7.28 -1.60
N ALA A 176 10.36 7.74 -1.52
CA ALA A 176 9.88 8.56 -0.41
C ALA A 176 8.41 8.24 -0.12
N ALA A 177 8.03 8.30 1.14
CA ALA A 177 6.65 8.20 1.58
C ALA A 177 6.39 9.04 2.83
N SER A 178 5.14 9.44 3.03
CA SER A 178 4.68 10.10 4.24
C SER A 178 3.53 9.32 4.87
N LEU A 179 3.52 9.21 6.19
CA LEU A 179 2.49 8.59 7.01
C LEU A 179 2.21 9.44 8.24
N ALA A 180 1.03 9.30 8.83
CA ALA A 180 0.78 9.87 10.15
C ALA A 180 1.64 9.19 11.21
N GLY A 181 1.74 7.87 11.21
CA GLY A 181 2.56 7.13 12.17
C GLY A 181 2.68 5.65 11.85
N LEU A 182 3.49 4.97 12.65
CA LEU A 182 3.70 3.53 12.62
C LEU A 182 3.26 2.92 13.95
N ASN A 183 2.53 1.82 13.88
CA ASN A 183 2.16 1.02 15.03
C ASN A 183 2.66 -0.42 14.87
N ASP A 184 3.00 -1.01 16.02
CA ASP A 184 3.35 -2.41 16.18
C ASP A 184 2.86 -2.79 17.57
N ALA A 185 1.94 -3.73 17.69
CA ALA A 185 1.36 -4.06 18.99
C ALA A 185 2.43 -4.54 19.98
N ASP A 186 2.33 -4.04 21.20
CA ASP A 186 3.13 -4.41 22.37
C ASP A 186 2.92 -5.87 22.80
N GLY A 187 2.90 -6.82 21.94
CA GLY A 187 2.61 -8.21 22.27
C GLY A 187 3.36 -9.22 21.43
N PHE A 188 4.08 -8.76 20.45
CA PHE A 188 4.90 -9.65 19.64
C PHE A 188 6.12 -10.11 20.43
N SER A 189 5.94 -11.10 21.27
CA SER A 189 7.02 -11.78 21.98
C SER A 189 7.79 -12.70 21.02
N GLY A 190 8.62 -12.12 20.16
CA GLY A 190 9.39 -12.93 19.22
C GLY A 190 10.42 -12.10 18.45
N THR A 191 11.30 -12.78 17.75
CA THR A 191 12.34 -12.18 16.91
C THR A 191 11.80 -11.55 15.62
N HIS A 192 10.48 -11.57 15.41
CA HIS A 192 9.81 -11.20 14.15
C HIS A 192 8.88 -10.00 14.33
N LYS A 193 9.45 -8.90 14.74
CA LYS A 193 8.77 -7.61 14.76
C LYS A 193 8.60 -7.09 13.35
N GLY A 194 7.64 -6.18 13.15
CA GLY A 194 7.48 -5.45 11.92
C GLY A 194 8.79 -4.83 11.41
N ARG A 195 8.92 -4.67 10.12
CA ARG A 195 10.12 -4.10 9.49
C ARG A 195 9.75 -2.95 8.57
N VAL A 196 10.58 -1.92 8.60
CA VAL A 196 10.54 -0.83 7.62
C VAL A 196 11.84 -0.83 6.85
N GLN A 197 11.75 -0.92 5.53
CA GLN A 197 12.92 -0.98 4.67
C GLN A 197 12.72 -0.22 3.35
N SER A 198 13.79 0.12 2.67
CA SER A 198 13.71 0.63 1.31
C SER A 198 13.26 -0.48 0.35
N ALA A 199 12.41 -0.15 -0.61
CA ALA A 199 12.06 -1.06 -1.71
C ALA A 199 13.19 -1.18 -2.75
N ASN A 200 14.17 -0.29 -2.71
CA ASN A 200 15.26 -0.17 -3.68
C ASN A 200 16.62 -0.34 -2.99
N SER A 201 17.67 -0.47 -3.80
CA SER A 201 19.06 -0.46 -3.31
C SER A 201 19.50 0.91 -2.79
N SER A 202 18.79 1.97 -3.14
CA SER A 202 19.02 3.33 -2.66
C SER A 202 18.30 3.58 -1.33
N ARG A 203 18.79 4.55 -0.57
CA ARG A 203 18.16 4.99 0.66
C ARG A 203 16.81 5.65 0.35
N ALA A 204 15.77 5.31 1.11
CA ALA A 204 14.45 5.90 0.99
C ALA A 204 14.16 6.86 2.15
N ASN A 205 13.25 7.81 1.94
CA ASN A 205 12.81 8.76 2.96
C ASN A 205 11.43 8.35 3.48
N LEU A 206 11.30 8.19 4.79
CA LEU A 206 10.03 8.03 5.47
C LEU A 206 9.80 9.25 6.36
N THR A 207 8.73 10.00 6.07
CA THR A 207 8.31 11.15 6.86
C THR A 207 7.09 10.77 7.70
N LEU A 208 7.17 10.98 9.01
CA LEU A 208 6.06 10.80 9.94
C LEU A 208 5.49 12.18 10.29
N THR A 209 4.23 12.40 9.92
CA THR A 209 3.57 13.72 9.92
C THR A 209 2.52 13.88 11.01
N GLY A 210 2.17 12.78 11.70
CA GLY A 210 1.05 12.76 12.64
C GLY A 210 1.32 13.50 13.96
N ASN A 211 0.23 13.86 14.63
CA ASN A 211 0.23 14.53 15.91
C ASN A 211 -0.18 13.59 17.07
N GLY A 212 -0.41 12.32 16.76
CA GLY A 212 -0.76 11.28 17.74
C GLY A 212 0.45 10.68 18.44
N ASN A 213 0.16 9.76 19.35
CA ASN A 213 1.17 8.92 19.98
C ASN A 213 1.13 7.56 19.29
N TYR A 214 2.25 7.15 18.75
CA TYR A 214 2.41 5.88 18.03
C TYR A 214 3.51 5.07 18.69
N THR A 215 3.38 3.77 18.69
CA THR A 215 4.41 2.87 19.26
C THR A 215 4.85 1.88 18.20
N TYR A 216 6.12 1.88 17.90
CA TYR A 216 6.72 0.96 16.96
C TYR A 216 7.96 0.28 17.55
N GLY A 217 7.85 -1.00 17.85
CA GLY A 217 8.93 -1.81 18.43
C GLY A 217 9.74 -2.61 17.40
N GLY A 218 9.46 -2.45 16.10
CA GLY A 218 10.12 -3.15 15.02
C GLY A 218 11.47 -2.55 14.61
N SER A 219 11.99 -2.96 13.46
CA SER A 219 13.25 -2.45 12.90
C SER A 219 13.02 -1.48 11.75
N ILE A 220 13.74 -0.36 11.75
CA ILE A 220 13.73 0.63 10.67
C ILE A 220 15.09 0.65 10.00
N GLY A 221 15.11 0.59 8.66
CA GLY A 221 16.33 0.56 7.86
C GLY A 221 17.01 -0.81 7.86
N ALA A 222 16.26 -1.88 8.10
CA ALA A 222 16.79 -3.23 8.10
C ALA A 222 17.48 -3.57 6.76
N THR A 223 18.73 -3.96 6.84
CA THR A 223 19.54 -4.37 5.67
C THR A 223 19.50 -5.87 5.44
N THR A 224 18.99 -6.64 6.41
CA THR A 224 18.92 -8.11 6.29
C THR A 224 17.62 -8.52 5.63
N GLN A 225 17.74 -9.22 4.52
CA GLN A 225 16.61 -9.92 3.92
C GLN A 225 16.02 -10.90 4.94
N HIS A 226 14.73 -10.90 5.05
CA HIS A 226 14.04 -12.07 5.53
C HIS A 226 14.04 -13.10 4.40
N SER A 227 14.45 -14.34 4.69
CA SER A 227 14.59 -15.42 3.71
C SER A 227 13.27 -15.80 2.99
N GLY A 228 12.20 -15.07 3.22
CA GLY A 228 10.89 -15.28 2.63
C GLY A 228 10.45 -14.22 1.64
N VAL A 229 11.24 -13.19 1.39
CA VAL A 229 10.86 -12.17 0.40
C VAL A 229 11.33 -12.61 -0.98
N ASN A 230 10.37 -12.83 -1.88
CA ASN A 230 10.64 -13.29 -3.23
C ASN A 230 11.57 -12.32 -3.98
N GLY A 231 12.56 -12.90 -4.63
CA GLY A 231 13.40 -12.22 -5.60
C GLY A 231 14.59 -11.53 -4.97
N ASN A 232 15.59 -12.22 -4.84
CA ASN A 232 17.04 -12.01 -5.04
C ASN A 232 17.59 -10.56 -5.11
N THR A 233 16.87 -9.59 -4.63
CA THR A 233 17.37 -8.24 -4.46
C THR A 233 17.34 -7.90 -2.99
N THR A 234 18.49 -8.01 -2.36
CA THR A 234 18.73 -7.46 -1.04
C THR A 234 18.45 -5.96 -1.13
N PRO A 235 17.42 -5.40 -0.48
CA PRO A 235 17.33 -3.97 -0.35
C PRO A 235 18.56 -3.55 0.44
N THR A 236 19.51 -2.92 -0.21
CA THR A 236 20.73 -2.43 0.43
C THR A 236 20.55 -0.99 0.90
N GLY A 237 19.41 -0.38 0.56
CA GLY A 237 19.07 0.98 0.94
C GLY A 237 18.56 1.06 2.39
N GLY A 238 19.10 1.99 3.16
CA GLY A 238 18.57 2.34 4.48
C GLY A 238 17.32 3.21 4.38
N ILE A 239 16.76 3.58 5.54
CA ILE A 239 15.68 4.55 5.66
C ILE A 239 16.24 5.82 6.31
N ASN A 240 15.92 6.98 5.73
CA ASN A 240 16.00 8.27 6.40
C ASN A 240 14.65 8.51 7.06
N LEU A 241 14.60 8.44 8.38
CA LEU A 241 13.39 8.74 9.14
C LEU A 241 13.34 10.24 9.43
N ILE A 242 12.24 10.88 9.08
CA ILE A 242 11.99 12.31 9.26
C ILE A 242 10.74 12.45 10.14
N MET A 243 10.90 13.07 11.31
CA MET A 243 9.79 13.40 12.19
C MET A 243 9.34 14.82 11.88
N ALA A 244 8.20 14.99 11.25
CA ALA A 244 7.66 16.30 10.83
C ALA A 244 6.38 16.68 11.60
N GLY A 245 5.73 15.72 12.25
CA GLY A 245 4.59 15.95 13.13
C GLY A 245 4.99 16.39 14.53
N THR A 246 4.01 16.75 15.34
CA THR A 246 4.18 17.11 16.78
C THR A 246 3.91 15.94 17.72
N GLY A 247 3.51 14.80 17.18
CA GLY A 247 3.27 13.56 17.92
C GLY A 247 4.56 12.87 18.38
N THR A 248 4.40 11.76 19.05
CA THR A 248 5.49 10.85 19.45
C THR A 248 5.45 9.56 18.63
N GLN A 249 6.64 8.99 18.39
CA GLN A 249 6.79 7.71 17.69
C GLN A 249 7.67 6.78 18.52
#